data_30743ad1d122ce9fb484f92be8da93be
#
_entry.id   30743ad1d122ce9fb484f92be8da93be
#
_cell.length_a   1.000
_cell.length_b   1.000
_cell.length_c   1.000
_cell.angle_alpha   90.00
_cell.angle_beta   90.00
_cell.angle_gamma   90.00
#
_symmetry.space_group_name_H-M   'P 1'
#
loop_
_entity.id
_entity.type
_entity.pdbx_description
1 polymer ?
#
loop_
_entity_poly.entity_id
_entity_poly.type
_entity_poly.pdbx_seq_one_letter_code
_entity_poly.pdbx_strand_id
1 'polypeptide(L)'
;MARATWNGEIIAVSDRCEIVEGNHYFPPDAVKHELLQPSETHTTCGWKGIASYHDLAVDGQENKDAAWYYPDPKPAAKNIAGYVAFWKGVKVET
;
A
#
# COMPACT_ATOMS: atom_id res chain seq x y z
N MET A 1 4.76 1.76 16.17
CA MET A 1 5.03 2.25 14.82
C MET A 1 4.95 1.08 13.85
N ALA A 2 4.14 1.20 12.81
CA ALA A 2 3.99 0.13 11.82
C ALA A 2 5.13 0.18 10.81
N ARG A 3 5.54 -1.00 10.34
CA ARG A 3 6.63 -1.14 9.40
C ARG A 3 6.28 -2.22 8.38
N ALA A 4 6.47 -1.91 7.09
CA ALA A 4 6.29 -2.87 6.00
C ALA A 4 7.67 -3.23 5.46
N THR A 5 7.97 -4.54 5.38
CA THR A 5 9.26 -5.05 4.88
C THR A 5 9.03 -6.13 3.83
N TRP A 6 9.91 -6.17 2.86
CA TRP A 6 9.93 -7.22 1.86
C TRP A 6 11.32 -7.39 1.30
N ASN A 7 11.74 -8.62 1.11
CA ASN A 7 13.05 -8.95 0.54
C ASN A 7 14.20 -8.24 1.26
N GLY A 8 14.10 -8.14 2.59
CA GLY A 8 15.15 -7.52 3.42
C GLY A 8 15.13 -6.00 3.43
N GLU A 9 14.18 -5.36 2.75
CA GLU A 9 14.11 -3.90 2.63
C GLU A 9 12.90 -3.36 3.39
N ILE A 10 13.09 -2.26 4.11
CA ILE A 10 11.98 -1.52 4.74
C ILE A 10 11.35 -0.66 3.65
N ILE A 11 10.05 -0.89 3.38
CA ILE A 11 9.33 -0.20 2.31
C ILE A 11 8.58 1.01 2.85
N ALA A 12 8.05 0.90 4.05
CA ALA A 12 7.26 1.97 4.66
C ALA A 12 7.35 1.87 6.18
N VAL A 13 7.35 3.01 6.86
CA VAL A 13 7.34 3.11 8.32
C VAL A 13 6.48 4.30 8.72
N SER A 14 5.51 4.10 9.62
CA SER A 14 4.69 5.20 10.10
C SER A 14 4.01 4.84 11.41
N ASP A 15 3.82 5.85 12.27
CA ASP A 15 2.94 5.75 13.44
C ASP A 15 1.58 6.39 13.17
N ARG A 16 1.31 6.76 11.91
CA ARG A 16 0.08 7.44 11.50
C ARG A 16 -0.72 6.64 10.48
N CYS A 17 -0.60 5.31 10.50
CA CYS A 17 -1.37 4.45 9.60
C CYS A 17 -2.86 4.53 9.93
N GLU A 18 -3.68 4.44 8.89
CA GLU A 18 -5.11 4.19 9.04
C GLU A 18 -5.34 2.69 8.95
N ILE A 19 -6.13 2.15 9.86
CA ILE A 19 -6.45 0.72 9.86
C ILE A 19 -7.86 0.55 9.32
N VAL A 20 -7.99 -0.13 8.20
CA VAL A 20 -9.29 -0.39 7.56
C VAL A 20 -9.36 -1.85 7.18
N GLU A 21 -10.37 -2.55 7.65
CA GLU A 21 -10.58 -3.97 7.39
C GLU A 21 -9.36 -4.81 7.79
N GLY A 22 -8.67 -4.41 8.87
CA GLY A 22 -7.49 -5.11 9.35
C GLY A 22 -6.20 -4.80 8.60
N ASN A 23 -6.26 -3.98 7.56
CA ASN A 23 -5.08 -3.60 6.79
C ASN A 23 -4.54 -2.25 7.26
N HIS A 24 -3.22 -2.15 7.33
CA HIS A 24 -2.53 -0.89 7.60
C HIS A 24 -2.35 -0.13 6.31
N TYR A 25 -2.89 1.09 6.25
CA TYR A 25 -2.70 2.00 5.14
C TYR A 25 -1.69 3.05 5.56
N PHE A 26 -0.56 3.08 4.88
CA PHE A 26 0.55 3.99 5.20
C PHE A 26 0.37 5.32 4.48
N PRO A 27 0.60 6.46 5.17
CA PRO A 27 0.56 7.75 4.50
C PRO A 27 1.52 7.79 3.31
N PRO A 28 1.21 8.53 2.24
CA PRO A 28 2.08 8.56 1.07
C PRO A 28 3.51 8.97 1.38
N ASP A 29 3.70 9.91 2.31
CA ASP A 29 5.05 10.41 2.66
C ASP A 29 5.86 9.41 3.50
N ALA A 30 5.25 8.31 3.94
CA ALA A 30 5.92 7.28 4.74
C ALA A 30 6.40 6.11 3.89
N VAL A 31 6.16 6.13 2.58
CA VAL A 31 6.45 5.02 1.67
C VAL A 31 7.63 5.38 0.78
N LYS A 32 8.54 4.42 0.58
CA LYS A 32 9.66 4.58 -0.35
C LYS A 32 9.15 4.35 -1.78
N HIS A 33 8.70 5.41 -2.42
CA HIS A 33 8.10 5.32 -3.75
C HIS A 33 9.07 4.85 -4.83
N GLU A 34 10.37 5.01 -4.61
CA GLU A 34 11.38 4.52 -5.56
C GLU A 34 11.38 2.99 -5.67
N LEU A 35 10.78 2.29 -4.71
CA LEU A 35 10.65 0.83 -4.73
C LEU A 35 9.35 0.37 -5.37
N LEU A 36 8.47 1.30 -5.73
CA LEU A 36 7.17 1.01 -6.34
C LEU A 36 7.25 1.21 -7.84
N GLN A 37 6.59 0.32 -8.59
CA GLN A 37 6.50 0.43 -10.04
C GLN A 37 5.03 0.45 -10.44
N PRO A 38 4.68 1.17 -11.52
CA PRO A 38 3.28 1.23 -11.96
C PRO A 38 2.74 -0.15 -12.32
N SER A 39 1.47 -0.37 -11.99
CA SER A 39 0.74 -1.55 -12.41
C SER A 39 -0.54 -1.11 -13.10
N GLU A 40 -1.00 -1.89 -14.07
CA GLU A 40 -2.26 -1.62 -14.77
C GLU A 40 -3.46 -2.27 -14.08
N THR A 41 -3.23 -2.98 -12.97
CA THR A 41 -4.29 -3.67 -12.26
C THR A 41 -5.17 -2.68 -11.51
N HIS A 42 -6.48 -2.88 -11.59
CA HIS A 42 -7.48 -2.14 -10.84
C HIS A 42 -8.54 -3.10 -10.34
N THR A 43 -9.04 -2.85 -9.14
CA THR A 43 -10.15 -3.63 -8.59
C THR A 43 -11.19 -2.67 -8.01
N THR A 44 -12.44 -3.12 -7.89
CA THR A 44 -13.50 -2.28 -7.38
C THR A 44 -13.96 -2.81 -6.01
N CYS A 45 -14.00 -1.90 -5.04
CA CYS A 45 -14.61 -2.15 -3.74
C CYS A 45 -15.87 -1.31 -3.65
N GLY A 46 -17.00 -1.95 -3.31
CA GLY A 46 -18.30 -1.27 -3.34
C GLY A 46 -18.38 -0.03 -2.48
N TRP A 47 -17.72 -0.02 -1.31
CA TRP A 47 -17.80 1.14 -0.42
C TRP A 47 -16.56 2.02 -0.44
N LYS A 48 -15.40 1.53 -0.90
CA LYS A 48 -14.17 2.30 -0.93
C LYS A 48 -13.90 2.95 -2.29
N GLY A 49 -14.32 2.30 -3.36
CA GLY A 49 -14.09 2.81 -4.72
C GLY A 49 -13.15 1.93 -5.51
N ILE A 50 -12.40 2.52 -6.45
CA ILE A 50 -11.50 1.78 -7.33
C ILE A 50 -10.09 1.80 -6.75
N ALA A 51 -9.55 0.60 -6.48
CA ALA A 51 -8.16 0.43 -6.06
C ALA A 51 -7.25 0.40 -7.27
N SER A 52 -6.11 1.06 -7.15
CA SER A 52 -5.00 0.98 -8.09
C SER A 52 -3.86 0.23 -7.41
N TYR A 53 -2.96 -0.36 -8.19
CA TYR A 53 -1.92 -1.23 -7.66
C TYR A 53 -0.53 -0.77 -8.08
N HIS A 54 0.46 -1.12 -7.27
CA HIS A 54 1.87 -1.02 -7.62
C HIS A 54 2.53 -2.38 -7.46
N ASP A 55 3.51 -2.64 -8.31
CA ASP A 55 4.46 -3.73 -8.10
C ASP A 55 5.57 -3.23 -7.20
N LEU A 56 6.18 -4.13 -6.42
CA LEU A 56 7.40 -3.82 -5.68
C LEU A 56 8.60 -4.31 -6.47
N ALA A 57 9.68 -3.54 -6.43
CA ALA A 57 10.95 -3.93 -7.04
C ALA A 57 12.06 -3.65 -6.03
N VAL A 58 12.72 -4.73 -5.54
CA VAL A 58 13.78 -4.64 -4.54
C VAL A 58 14.90 -5.61 -4.95
N ASP A 59 16.10 -5.09 -5.10
CA ASP A 59 17.28 -5.90 -5.43
C ASP A 59 17.07 -6.82 -6.64
N GLY A 60 16.45 -6.30 -7.69
CA GLY A 60 16.22 -7.07 -8.91
C GLY A 60 15.07 -8.06 -8.83
N GLN A 61 14.38 -8.14 -7.70
CA GLN A 61 13.22 -8.99 -7.50
C GLN A 61 11.95 -8.16 -7.65
N GLU A 62 10.95 -8.72 -8.32
CA GLU A 62 9.65 -8.08 -8.46
C GLU A 62 8.58 -8.82 -7.70
N ASN A 63 7.66 -8.08 -7.11
CA ASN A 63 6.47 -8.63 -6.44
C ASN A 63 5.27 -7.93 -7.06
N LYS A 64 4.59 -8.61 -7.97
CA LYS A 64 3.51 -8.02 -8.76
C LYS A 64 2.29 -7.72 -7.91
N ASP A 65 1.78 -6.48 -8.05
CA ASP A 65 0.55 -6.03 -7.39
C ASP A 65 0.61 -6.17 -5.87
N ALA A 66 1.80 -6.00 -5.29
CA ALA A 66 2.01 -6.20 -3.86
C ALA A 66 1.56 -5.01 -3.02
N ALA A 67 1.25 -3.88 -3.64
CA ALA A 67 0.76 -2.69 -2.96
C ALA A 67 -0.50 -2.20 -3.65
N TRP A 68 -1.44 -1.64 -2.86
CA TRP A 68 -2.63 -1.02 -3.44
C TRP A 68 -2.95 0.27 -2.72
N TYR A 69 -3.70 1.14 -3.41
CA TYR A 69 -4.12 2.42 -2.87
C TYR A 69 -5.41 2.86 -3.58
N TYR A 70 -6.13 3.78 -2.96
CA TYR A 70 -7.34 4.36 -3.52
C TYR A 70 -7.06 5.83 -3.81
N PRO A 71 -6.76 6.19 -5.08
CA PRO A 71 -6.43 7.59 -5.40
C PRO A 71 -7.64 8.52 -5.24
N ASP A 72 -8.84 8.00 -5.44
CA ASP A 72 -10.07 8.78 -5.34
C ASP A 72 -11.16 7.94 -4.67
N PRO A 73 -11.04 7.68 -3.36
CA PRO A 73 -12.00 6.84 -2.67
C PRO A 73 -13.34 7.51 -2.50
N LYS A 74 -14.38 6.69 -2.29
CA LYS A 74 -15.70 7.20 -1.94
C LYS A 74 -15.64 7.92 -0.59
N PRO A 75 -16.60 8.82 -0.32
CA PRO A 75 -16.56 9.62 0.92
C PRO A 75 -16.38 8.83 2.20
N ALA A 76 -16.95 7.62 2.28
CA ALA A 76 -16.83 6.77 3.48
C ALA A 76 -15.40 6.30 3.73
N ALA A 77 -14.52 6.33 2.73
CA ALA A 77 -13.12 5.91 2.85
C ALA A 77 -12.16 7.07 2.59
N LYS A 78 -12.61 8.29 2.74
CA LYS A 78 -11.82 9.49 2.45
C LYS A 78 -10.52 9.54 3.24
N ASN A 79 -10.50 8.97 4.44
CA ASN A 79 -9.33 8.98 5.32
C ASN A 79 -8.14 8.19 4.75
N ILE A 80 -8.36 7.30 3.78
CA ILE A 80 -7.28 6.52 3.18
C ILE A 80 -6.90 6.99 1.77
N ALA A 81 -7.37 8.17 1.34
CA ALA A 81 -7.06 8.68 0.01
C ALA A 81 -5.54 8.77 -0.20
N GLY A 82 -5.02 8.05 -1.19
CA GLY A 82 -3.59 8.02 -1.50
C GLY A 82 -2.72 7.22 -0.55
N TYR A 83 -3.26 6.70 0.55
CA TYR A 83 -2.51 5.84 1.47
C TYR A 83 -2.29 4.48 0.82
N VAL A 84 -1.18 3.82 1.19
CA VAL A 84 -0.75 2.58 0.53
C VAL A 84 -0.80 1.42 1.51
N ALA A 85 -1.41 0.31 1.10
CA ALA A 85 -1.44 -0.94 1.85
C ALA A 85 -0.65 -2.01 1.09
N PHE A 86 -0.24 -3.05 1.79
CA PHE A 86 0.64 -4.08 1.24
C PHE A 86 0.13 -5.48 1.54
N TRP A 87 0.47 -6.43 0.67
CA TRP A 87 0.13 -7.85 0.84
C TRP A 87 1.15 -8.71 0.08
N LYS A 88 0.82 -9.95 -0.24
CA LYS A 88 1.62 -10.85 -1.07
C LYS A 88 3.05 -11.02 -0.55
N GLY A 89 3.15 -11.38 0.72
CA GLY A 89 4.43 -11.66 1.32
C GLY A 89 5.12 -10.45 1.93
N VAL A 90 4.56 -9.26 1.77
CA VAL A 90 5.06 -8.09 2.49
C VAL A 90 4.64 -8.23 3.95
N LYS A 91 5.63 -8.13 4.84
CA LYS A 91 5.41 -8.28 6.27
C LYS A 91 5.13 -6.91 6.87
N VAL A 92 3.98 -6.79 7.55
CA VAL A 92 3.61 -5.56 8.24
C VAL A 92 3.59 -5.85 9.74
N GLU A 93 4.42 -5.15 10.48
CA GLU A 93 4.59 -5.32 11.92
C GLU A 93 4.34 -4.00 12.64
N THR A 94 3.88 -4.08 13.89
CA THR A 94 3.66 -2.90 14.74
C THR A 94 4.59 -2.86 15.96
#